data_7dcf86a5ece6e623a75348ecd2af42f9
#
_entry.id   7dcf86a5ece6e623a75348ecd2af42f9
#
_cell.length_a   1.000
_cell.length_b   1.000
_cell.length_c   1.000
_cell.angle_alpha   90.00
_cell.angle_beta   90.00
_cell.angle_gamma   90.00
#
_symmetry.space_group_name_H-M   'P 1'
#
loop_
_entity.id
_entity.type
_entity.pdbx_description
1 polymer ?
#
loop_
_entity_poly.entity_id
_entity_poly.type
_entity_poly.pdbx_seq_one_letter_code
_entity_poly.pdbx_strand_id
1 'polypeptide(L)'
;DVPFVTGIKALFKNKYWIMMTGMLALFFLMYSVNGGATVYYAKDILGDRNLVSTINGIFNVVQILGMFFIAMLVKRLGKRNVFAIGLVLDIVGMLLLNFAGGSMAGIVVSSVIRGIGNACGGATMWAMVSDTIDYGEWKTGIRTEGLVNSACSFGYKIGNGIGSALLGLIIEVSGYVGEAATQSSSALLAIRLCYTWIPIAIFSICFVILRFYHLDTEFAGILKDLRDRAEKAAH
;
A
#
# COMPACT_ATOMS: atom_id res chain seq x y z
N ASP A 1 -4.74 27.50 -19.32
CA ASP A 1 -3.73 26.41 -19.14
C ASP A 1 -2.67 26.87 -18.15
N VAL A 2 -2.55 26.13 -17.05
CA VAL A 2 -1.52 26.41 -16.03
C VAL A 2 -0.16 25.98 -16.58
N PRO A 3 0.86 26.87 -16.59
CA PRO A 3 2.21 26.48 -17.02
C PRO A 3 2.71 25.27 -16.22
N PHE A 4 3.31 24.29 -16.89
CA PHE A 4 3.77 23.03 -16.29
C PHE A 4 4.65 23.23 -15.04
N VAL A 5 5.60 24.18 -15.13
CA VAL A 5 6.50 24.52 -13.99
C VAL A 5 5.72 25.05 -12.78
N THR A 6 4.66 25.83 -13.01
CA THR A 6 3.81 26.38 -11.95
C THR A 6 3.01 25.27 -11.28
N GLY A 7 2.48 24.33 -12.08
CA GLY A 7 1.79 23.15 -11.57
C GLY A 7 2.70 22.28 -10.69
N ILE A 8 3.93 22.01 -11.12
CA ILE A 8 4.91 21.25 -10.32
C ILE A 8 5.21 21.97 -8.99
N LYS A 9 5.44 23.28 -9.01
CA LYS A 9 5.67 24.08 -7.79
C LYS A 9 4.46 24.00 -6.83
N ALA A 10 3.24 23.99 -7.36
CA ALA A 10 2.02 23.84 -6.58
C ALA A 10 1.95 22.46 -5.92
N LEU A 11 2.32 21.38 -6.63
CA LEU A 11 2.39 20.03 -6.07
C LEU A 11 3.33 19.94 -4.88
N PHE A 12 4.55 20.45 -4.99
CA PHE A 12 5.52 20.40 -3.89
C PHE A 12 5.14 21.28 -2.67
N LYS A 13 4.20 22.22 -2.83
CA LYS A 13 3.58 22.93 -1.71
C LYS A 13 2.48 22.12 -1.02
N ASN A 14 2.01 21.04 -1.62
CA ASN A 14 0.96 20.18 -1.09
C ASN A 14 1.56 19.06 -0.22
N LYS A 15 1.65 19.30 1.10
CA LYS A 15 2.20 18.34 2.05
C LYS A 15 1.50 16.99 2.05
N TYR A 16 0.17 16.98 1.88
CA TYR A 16 -0.61 15.75 1.87
C TYR A 16 -0.40 14.93 0.60
N TRP A 17 -0.22 15.60 -0.53
CA TRP A 17 0.16 14.94 -1.77
C TRP A 17 1.53 14.27 -1.66
N ILE A 18 2.53 14.93 -1.07
CA ILE A 18 3.87 14.35 -0.86
C ILE A 18 3.78 13.10 0.02
N MET A 19 3.00 13.17 1.12
CA MET A 19 2.77 12.03 2.01
C MET A 19 2.11 10.87 1.28
N MET A 20 1.03 11.13 0.52
CA MET A 20 0.30 10.08 -0.20
C MET A 20 1.12 9.45 -1.31
N THR A 21 1.85 10.26 -2.09
CA THR A 21 2.73 9.74 -3.16
C THR A 21 3.85 8.88 -2.58
N GLY A 22 4.46 9.30 -1.47
CA GLY A 22 5.46 8.52 -0.75
C GLY A 22 4.91 7.20 -0.20
N MET A 23 3.76 7.23 0.47
CA MET A 23 3.10 6.02 0.97
C MET A 23 2.69 5.07 -0.17
N LEU A 24 2.21 5.60 -1.28
CA LEU A 24 1.85 4.82 -2.48
C LEU A 24 3.08 4.12 -3.07
N ALA A 25 4.19 4.82 -3.22
CA ALA A 25 5.44 4.22 -3.70
C ALA A 25 5.94 3.10 -2.77
N LEU A 26 5.93 3.32 -1.45
CA LEU A 26 6.29 2.33 -0.44
C LEU A 26 5.34 1.12 -0.44
N PHE A 27 4.05 1.36 -0.55
CA PHE A 27 3.03 0.31 -0.60
C PHE A 27 3.23 -0.61 -1.82
N PHE A 28 3.45 -0.04 -2.99
CA PHE A 28 3.66 -0.83 -4.21
C PHE A 28 5.05 -1.48 -4.28
N LEU A 29 6.06 -0.86 -3.70
CA LEU A 29 7.36 -1.51 -3.49
C LEU A 29 7.19 -2.78 -2.65
N MET A 30 6.52 -2.66 -1.50
CA MET A 30 6.23 -3.80 -0.63
C MET A 30 5.38 -4.86 -1.33
N TYR A 31 4.32 -4.44 -2.04
CA TYR A 31 3.44 -5.35 -2.78
C TYR A 31 4.22 -6.20 -3.79
N SER A 32 5.16 -5.58 -4.51
CA SER A 32 6.03 -6.26 -5.47
C SER A 32 7.00 -7.23 -4.79
N VAL A 33 7.68 -6.80 -3.71
CA VAL A 33 8.59 -7.66 -2.94
C VAL A 33 7.84 -8.86 -2.37
N ASN A 34 6.72 -8.64 -1.69
CA ASN A 34 5.94 -9.70 -1.04
C ASN A 34 5.31 -10.66 -2.07
N GLY A 35 4.73 -10.12 -3.14
CA GLY A 35 4.13 -10.93 -4.22
C GLY A 35 5.14 -11.88 -4.86
N GLY A 36 6.33 -11.38 -5.21
CA GLY A 36 7.39 -12.22 -5.75
C GLY A 36 7.98 -13.20 -4.73
N ALA A 37 8.13 -12.78 -3.47
CA ALA A 37 8.64 -13.63 -2.39
C ALA A 37 7.69 -14.77 -2.02
N THR A 38 6.39 -14.69 -2.34
CA THR A 38 5.39 -15.73 -2.06
C THR A 38 5.79 -17.08 -2.64
N VAL A 39 6.38 -17.10 -3.84
CA VAL A 39 6.78 -18.35 -4.52
C VAL A 39 7.91 -19.04 -3.74
N TYR A 40 8.92 -18.28 -3.31
CA TYR A 40 10.04 -18.80 -2.52
C TYR A 40 9.58 -19.22 -1.13
N TYR A 41 8.69 -18.44 -0.51
CA TYR A 41 8.17 -18.75 0.82
C TYR A 41 7.34 -20.04 0.82
N ALA A 42 6.46 -20.23 -0.15
CA ALA A 42 5.67 -21.43 -0.28
C ALA A 42 6.53 -22.67 -0.54
N LYS A 43 7.51 -22.57 -1.49
CA LYS A 43 8.38 -23.67 -1.85
C LYS A 43 9.33 -24.06 -0.72
N ASP A 44 10.11 -23.09 -0.20
CA ASP A 44 11.29 -23.36 0.62
C ASP A 44 11.06 -23.22 2.13
N ILE A 45 10.00 -22.51 2.55
CA ILE A 45 9.63 -22.38 3.97
C ILE A 45 8.44 -23.27 4.34
N LEU A 46 7.39 -23.29 3.49
CA LEU A 46 6.20 -24.14 3.74
C LEU A 46 6.33 -25.54 3.17
N GLY A 47 7.29 -25.77 2.28
CA GLY A 47 7.58 -27.09 1.67
C GLY A 47 6.64 -27.52 0.56
N ASP A 48 5.70 -26.67 0.12
CA ASP A 48 4.77 -26.97 -0.98
C ASP A 48 4.53 -25.75 -1.88
N ARG A 49 5.04 -25.80 -3.11
CA ARG A 49 4.86 -24.74 -4.11
C ARG A 49 3.40 -24.50 -4.48
N ASN A 50 2.52 -25.51 -4.38
CA ASN A 50 1.11 -25.37 -4.72
C ASN A 50 0.38 -24.42 -3.77
N LEU A 51 0.90 -24.20 -2.56
CA LEU A 51 0.36 -23.23 -1.60
C LEU A 51 0.37 -21.78 -2.10
N VAL A 52 1.17 -21.44 -3.11
CA VAL A 52 1.12 -20.13 -3.78
C VAL A 52 -0.29 -19.81 -4.25
N SER A 53 -0.93 -20.76 -4.93
CA SER A 53 -2.30 -20.59 -5.44
C SER A 53 -3.31 -20.45 -4.32
N THR A 54 -3.14 -21.22 -3.24
CA THR A 54 -4.01 -21.16 -2.06
C THR A 54 -3.88 -19.82 -1.34
N ILE A 55 -2.65 -19.37 -1.06
CA ILE A 55 -2.36 -18.09 -0.39
C ILE A 55 -2.92 -16.93 -1.21
N ASN A 56 -2.55 -16.84 -2.49
CA ASN A 56 -2.97 -15.74 -3.35
C ASN A 56 -4.47 -15.81 -3.69
N GLY A 57 -5.03 -17.00 -3.86
CA GLY A 57 -6.46 -17.19 -4.14
C GLY A 57 -7.32 -16.70 -2.98
N ILE A 58 -7.05 -17.15 -1.75
CA ILE A 58 -7.79 -16.71 -0.56
C ILE A 58 -7.61 -15.20 -0.37
N PHE A 59 -6.36 -14.70 -0.43
CA PHE A 59 -6.06 -13.28 -0.29
C PHE A 59 -6.87 -12.42 -1.28
N ASN A 60 -6.83 -12.75 -2.58
CA ASN A 60 -7.52 -11.96 -3.61
C ASN A 60 -9.05 -12.03 -3.49
N VAL A 61 -9.62 -13.20 -3.22
CA VAL A 61 -11.08 -13.37 -3.02
C VAL A 61 -11.53 -12.51 -1.84
N VAL A 62 -10.85 -12.61 -0.71
CA VAL A 62 -11.19 -11.82 0.49
C VAL A 62 -11.02 -10.34 0.26
N GLN A 63 -9.94 -9.93 -0.44
CA GLN A 63 -9.72 -8.53 -0.82
C GLN A 63 -10.88 -7.99 -1.66
N ILE A 64 -11.28 -8.70 -2.71
CA ILE A 64 -12.38 -8.28 -3.60
C ILE A 64 -13.69 -8.18 -2.79
N LEU A 65 -14.04 -9.19 -2.02
CA LEU A 65 -15.25 -9.18 -1.19
C LEU A 65 -15.19 -8.05 -0.14
N GLY A 66 -14.02 -7.84 0.47
CA GLY A 66 -13.80 -6.78 1.44
C GLY A 66 -14.06 -5.39 0.87
N MET A 67 -13.68 -5.13 -0.37
CA MET A 67 -13.87 -3.81 -1.01
C MET A 67 -15.33 -3.35 -1.04
N PHE A 68 -16.29 -4.26 -1.13
CA PHE A 68 -17.73 -3.91 -1.09
C PHE A 68 -18.16 -3.30 0.27
N PHE A 69 -17.49 -3.69 1.35
CA PHE A 69 -17.83 -3.22 2.70
C PHE A 69 -17.03 -1.99 3.13
N ILE A 70 -15.93 -1.67 2.43
CA ILE A 70 -15.04 -0.56 2.80
C ILE A 70 -15.75 0.80 2.75
N ALA A 71 -16.60 1.04 1.76
CA ALA A 71 -17.34 2.28 1.64
C ALA A 71 -18.20 2.57 2.88
N MET A 72 -18.80 1.54 3.47
CA MET A 72 -19.59 1.64 4.71
C MET A 72 -18.67 1.96 5.91
N LEU A 73 -17.52 1.30 5.97
CA LEU A 73 -16.55 1.47 7.05
C LEU A 73 -15.94 2.89 7.01
N VAL A 74 -15.61 3.39 5.82
CA VAL A 74 -15.08 4.74 5.60
C VAL A 74 -16.07 5.81 6.05
N LYS A 75 -17.38 5.64 5.78
CA LYS A 75 -18.42 6.57 6.23
C LYS A 75 -18.48 6.71 7.77
N ARG A 76 -18.15 5.64 8.50
CA ARG A 76 -18.20 5.63 9.98
C ARG A 76 -16.90 6.06 10.64
N LEU A 77 -15.76 5.64 10.11
CA LEU A 77 -14.45 5.78 10.74
C LEU A 77 -13.54 6.83 10.08
N GLY A 78 -13.87 7.28 8.85
CA GLY A 78 -12.99 8.10 8.02
C GLY A 78 -11.94 7.29 7.25
N LYS A 79 -11.42 7.85 6.17
CA LYS A 79 -10.47 7.18 5.26
C LYS A 79 -9.16 6.84 5.96
N ARG A 80 -8.61 7.79 6.73
CA ARG A 80 -7.36 7.63 7.48
C ARG A 80 -7.40 6.45 8.45
N ASN A 81 -8.47 6.35 9.26
CA ASN A 81 -8.58 5.29 10.27
C ASN A 81 -8.78 3.92 9.63
N VAL A 82 -9.56 3.84 8.53
CA VAL A 82 -9.74 2.60 7.78
C VAL A 82 -8.41 2.15 7.16
N PHE A 83 -7.63 3.08 6.61
CA PHE A 83 -6.29 2.76 6.09
C PHE A 83 -5.35 2.28 7.21
N ALA A 84 -5.37 2.92 8.38
CA ALA A 84 -4.59 2.50 9.54
C ALA A 84 -4.95 1.08 10.01
N ILE A 85 -6.24 0.75 10.07
CA ILE A 85 -6.73 -0.60 10.38
C ILE A 85 -6.19 -1.59 9.35
N GLY A 86 -6.23 -1.24 8.06
CA GLY A 86 -5.69 -2.07 7.00
C GLY A 86 -4.21 -2.42 7.22
N LEU A 87 -3.36 -1.43 7.49
CA LEU A 87 -1.93 -1.62 7.77
C LEU A 87 -1.69 -2.54 8.97
N VAL A 88 -2.46 -2.37 10.05
CA VAL A 88 -2.36 -3.22 11.25
C VAL A 88 -2.76 -4.65 10.95
N LEU A 89 -3.86 -4.87 10.20
CA LEU A 89 -4.30 -6.21 9.82
C LEU A 89 -3.27 -6.92 8.92
N ASP A 90 -2.65 -6.20 7.97
CA ASP A 90 -1.58 -6.76 7.15
C ASP A 90 -0.37 -7.18 8.00
N ILE A 91 0.07 -6.35 8.95
CA ILE A 91 1.15 -6.68 9.88
C ILE A 91 0.80 -7.92 10.72
N VAL A 92 -0.38 -7.95 11.32
CA VAL A 92 -0.85 -9.08 12.15
C VAL A 92 -0.93 -10.36 11.31
N GLY A 93 -1.48 -10.29 10.10
CA GLY A 93 -1.57 -11.44 9.20
C GLY A 93 -0.19 -11.99 8.80
N MET A 94 0.79 -11.12 8.54
CA MET A 94 2.17 -11.54 8.24
C MET A 94 2.86 -12.19 9.44
N LEU A 95 2.67 -11.64 10.63
CA LEU A 95 3.20 -12.24 11.87
C LEU A 95 2.58 -13.61 12.12
N LEU A 96 1.25 -13.73 11.99
CA LEU A 96 0.56 -15.02 12.16
C LEU A 96 1.10 -16.07 11.21
N LEU A 97 1.31 -15.75 9.94
CA LEU A 97 1.85 -16.70 8.99
C LEU A 97 3.28 -17.14 9.36
N ASN A 98 4.11 -16.21 9.81
CA ASN A 98 5.48 -16.51 10.21
C ASN A 98 5.55 -17.48 11.42
N PHE A 99 4.58 -17.40 12.33
CA PHE A 99 4.50 -18.26 13.52
C PHE A 99 3.64 -19.50 13.32
N ALA A 100 2.87 -19.60 12.25
CA ALA A 100 1.95 -20.72 11.99
C ALA A 100 2.64 -22.06 11.67
N GLY A 101 3.96 -22.07 11.49
CA GLY A 101 4.76 -23.29 11.28
C GLY A 101 4.35 -24.12 10.06
N GLY A 102 3.72 -23.51 9.03
CA GLY A 102 3.25 -24.22 7.83
C GLY A 102 1.87 -24.90 7.99
N SER A 103 1.16 -24.70 9.12
CA SER A 103 -0.19 -25.28 9.28
C SER A 103 -1.17 -24.66 8.27
N MET A 104 -1.99 -25.49 7.63
CA MET A 104 -2.99 -25.04 6.66
C MET A 104 -3.97 -24.02 7.28
N ALA A 105 -4.40 -24.24 8.52
CA ALA A 105 -5.24 -23.31 9.24
C ALA A 105 -4.58 -21.93 9.40
N GLY A 106 -3.29 -21.88 9.76
CA GLY A 106 -2.54 -20.66 9.89
C GLY A 106 -2.39 -19.92 8.56
N ILE A 107 -2.16 -20.64 7.46
CA ILE A 107 -2.09 -20.09 6.11
C ILE A 107 -3.42 -19.45 5.72
N VAL A 108 -4.54 -20.15 5.92
CA VAL A 108 -5.88 -19.63 5.60
C VAL A 108 -6.20 -18.39 6.42
N VAL A 109 -6.06 -18.47 7.75
CA VAL A 109 -6.37 -17.34 8.66
C VAL A 109 -5.50 -16.11 8.33
N SER A 110 -4.21 -16.30 8.12
CA SER A 110 -3.30 -15.22 7.72
C SER A 110 -3.71 -14.56 6.40
N SER A 111 -4.03 -15.39 5.37
CA SER A 111 -4.45 -14.91 4.06
C SER A 111 -5.76 -14.12 4.11
N VAL A 112 -6.71 -14.56 4.94
CA VAL A 112 -7.98 -13.86 5.17
C VAL A 112 -7.73 -12.51 5.84
N ILE A 113 -6.95 -12.46 6.93
CA ILE A 113 -6.66 -11.22 7.64
C ILE A 113 -5.95 -10.22 6.73
N ARG A 114 -4.95 -10.67 5.97
CA ARG A 114 -4.23 -9.82 5.00
C ARG A 114 -5.13 -9.37 3.85
N GLY A 115 -6.03 -10.22 3.36
CA GLY A 115 -7.00 -9.85 2.33
C GLY A 115 -7.92 -8.71 2.79
N ILE A 116 -8.40 -8.77 4.04
CA ILE A 116 -9.19 -7.68 4.64
C ILE A 116 -8.33 -6.41 4.81
N GLY A 117 -7.10 -6.56 5.31
CA GLY A 117 -6.17 -5.44 5.47
C GLY A 117 -5.91 -4.72 4.16
N ASN A 118 -5.60 -5.47 3.10
CA ASN A 118 -5.34 -4.93 1.78
C ASN A 118 -6.59 -4.32 1.12
N ALA A 119 -7.79 -4.84 1.37
CA ALA A 119 -9.05 -4.20 0.95
C ALA A 119 -9.22 -2.82 1.57
N CYS A 120 -8.95 -2.68 2.88
CA CYS A 120 -8.97 -1.40 3.58
C CYS A 120 -7.94 -0.42 2.97
N GLY A 121 -6.70 -0.87 2.78
CA GLY A 121 -5.61 -0.06 2.25
C GLY A 121 -5.85 0.39 0.82
N GLY A 122 -6.12 -0.54 -0.08
CA GLY A 122 -6.26 -0.28 -1.52
C GLY A 122 -7.39 0.70 -1.86
N ALA A 123 -8.57 0.49 -1.27
CA ALA A 123 -9.72 1.36 -1.56
C ALA A 123 -9.54 2.78 -0.98
N THR A 124 -9.00 2.91 0.25
CA THR A 124 -8.86 4.21 0.91
C THR A 124 -7.69 5.02 0.36
N MET A 125 -6.60 4.39 -0.03
CA MET A 125 -5.41 5.08 -0.53
C MET A 125 -5.70 5.94 -1.76
N TRP A 126 -6.41 5.39 -2.77
CA TRP A 126 -6.79 6.16 -3.96
C TRP A 126 -7.79 7.27 -3.67
N ALA A 127 -8.74 7.03 -2.73
CA ALA A 127 -9.65 8.06 -2.28
C ALA A 127 -8.92 9.21 -1.56
N MET A 128 -7.89 8.89 -0.75
CA MET A 128 -7.06 9.90 -0.08
C MET A 128 -6.19 10.68 -1.07
N VAL A 129 -5.69 10.05 -2.13
CA VAL A 129 -4.98 10.74 -3.22
C VAL A 129 -5.90 11.77 -3.87
N SER A 130 -7.15 11.42 -4.16
CA SER A 130 -8.13 12.36 -4.73
C SER A 130 -8.37 13.57 -3.82
N ASP A 131 -8.45 13.37 -2.50
CA ASP A 131 -8.61 14.48 -1.55
C ASP A 131 -7.43 15.45 -1.56
N THR A 132 -6.22 14.98 -1.90
CA THR A 132 -5.06 15.86 -2.02
C THR A 132 -5.16 16.83 -3.20
N ILE A 133 -5.96 16.50 -4.23
CA ILE A 133 -6.20 17.40 -5.37
C ILE A 133 -6.99 18.62 -4.90
N ASP A 134 -8.09 18.38 -4.18
CA ASP A 134 -8.95 19.45 -3.66
C ASP A 134 -8.21 20.30 -2.61
N TYR A 135 -7.39 19.68 -1.75
CA TYR A 135 -6.52 20.43 -0.84
C TYR A 135 -5.49 21.29 -1.58
N GLY A 136 -4.91 20.77 -2.66
CA GLY A 136 -3.97 21.51 -3.50
C GLY A 136 -4.61 22.73 -4.14
N GLU A 137 -5.79 22.59 -4.70
CA GLU A 137 -6.60 23.67 -5.26
C GLU A 137 -6.98 24.72 -4.20
N TRP A 138 -7.46 24.28 -3.05
CA TRP A 138 -7.79 25.17 -1.93
C TRP A 138 -6.61 26.03 -1.49
N LYS A 139 -5.42 25.41 -1.39
CA LYS A 139 -4.21 26.04 -0.89
C LYS A 139 -3.52 26.95 -1.90
N THR A 140 -3.53 26.59 -3.20
CA THR A 140 -2.74 27.28 -4.25
C THR A 140 -3.61 28.02 -5.25
N GLY A 141 -4.93 27.81 -5.27
CA GLY A 141 -5.83 28.30 -6.31
C GLY A 141 -5.67 27.61 -7.66
N ILE A 142 -4.86 26.53 -7.72
CA ILE A 142 -4.55 25.82 -8.96
C ILE A 142 -4.98 24.35 -8.82
N ARG A 143 -5.88 23.90 -9.69
CA ARG A 143 -6.26 22.49 -9.76
C ARG A 143 -5.25 21.72 -10.60
N THR A 144 -4.52 20.80 -9.98
CA THR A 144 -3.43 20.03 -10.60
C THR A 144 -3.75 18.55 -10.75
N GLU A 145 -4.99 18.19 -11.02
CA GLU A 145 -5.50 16.81 -11.07
C GLU A 145 -4.68 15.89 -11.98
N GLY A 146 -4.41 16.33 -13.22
CA GLY A 146 -3.61 15.56 -14.18
C GLY A 146 -2.18 15.29 -13.70
N LEU A 147 -1.55 16.29 -13.07
CA LEU A 147 -0.18 16.15 -12.50
C LEU A 147 -0.16 15.23 -11.29
N VAL A 148 -1.14 15.33 -10.37
CA VAL A 148 -1.29 14.44 -9.21
C VAL A 148 -1.39 12.99 -9.67
N ASN A 149 -2.32 12.70 -10.59
CA ASN A 149 -2.54 11.35 -11.09
C ASN A 149 -1.32 10.79 -11.84
N SER A 150 -0.65 11.62 -12.64
CA SER A 150 0.59 11.24 -13.34
C SER A 150 1.72 10.92 -12.37
N ALA A 151 1.92 11.75 -11.34
CA ALA A 151 2.95 11.52 -10.33
C ALA A 151 2.66 10.29 -9.47
N CYS A 152 1.40 10.04 -9.10
CA CYS A 152 0.99 8.83 -8.40
C CYS A 152 1.20 7.58 -9.26
N SER A 153 0.86 7.64 -10.56
CA SER A 153 1.11 6.54 -11.50
C SER A 153 2.61 6.26 -11.68
N PHE A 154 3.43 7.30 -11.69
CA PHE A 154 4.87 7.19 -11.73
C PHE A 154 5.42 6.55 -10.44
N GLY A 155 4.96 7.02 -9.26
CA GLY A 155 5.31 6.44 -7.96
C GLY A 155 4.96 4.96 -7.87
N TYR A 156 3.77 4.57 -8.32
CA TYR A 156 3.33 3.17 -8.43
C TYR A 156 4.29 2.33 -9.29
N LYS A 157 4.64 2.79 -10.50
CA LYS A 157 5.53 2.07 -11.41
C LYS A 157 6.94 1.95 -10.85
N ILE A 158 7.48 3.02 -10.30
CA ILE A 158 8.79 3.02 -9.64
C ILE A 158 8.77 2.07 -8.43
N GLY A 159 7.76 2.14 -7.57
CA GLY A 159 7.63 1.24 -6.43
C GLY A 159 7.68 -0.23 -6.85
N ASN A 160 6.89 -0.62 -7.85
CA ASN A 160 6.92 -1.98 -8.39
C ASN A 160 8.29 -2.37 -8.99
N GLY A 161 8.89 -1.49 -9.79
CA GLY A 161 10.18 -1.75 -10.42
C GLY A 161 11.30 -1.93 -9.40
N ILE A 162 11.41 -1.01 -8.44
CA ILE A 162 12.40 -1.09 -7.35
C ILE A 162 12.13 -2.31 -6.48
N GLY A 163 10.87 -2.60 -6.16
CA GLY A 163 10.51 -3.77 -5.35
C GLY A 163 10.92 -5.08 -6.00
N SER A 164 10.67 -5.25 -7.30
CA SER A 164 11.09 -6.44 -8.04
C SER A 164 12.62 -6.58 -8.10
N ALA A 165 13.32 -5.46 -8.36
CA ALA A 165 14.79 -5.45 -8.40
C ALA A 165 15.39 -5.75 -7.02
N LEU A 166 14.82 -5.18 -5.95
CA LEU A 166 15.24 -5.42 -4.57
C LEU A 166 15.07 -6.88 -4.18
N LEU A 167 13.92 -7.50 -4.51
CA LEU A 167 13.70 -8.93 -4.28
C LEU A 167 14.76 -9.76 -5.00
N GLY A 168 14.97 -9.52 -6.31
CA GLY A 168 15.96 -10.24 -7.09
C GLY A 168 17.37 -10.14 -6.49
N LEU A 169 17.79 -8.94 -6.13
CA LEU A 169 19.09 -8.68 -5.51
C LEU A 169 19.25 -9.40 -4.15
N ILE A 170 18.24 -9.33 -3.27
CA ILE A 170 18.30 -9.98 -1.96
C ILE A 170 18.40 -11.51 -2.12
N ILE A 171 17.60 -12.09 -3.02
CA ILE A 171 17.62 -13.53 -3.28
C ILE A 171 18.96 -13.96 -3.85
N GLU A 172 19.52 -13.23 -4.82
CA GLU A 172 20.81 -13.51 -5.44
C GLU A 172 21.97 -13.45 -4.41
N VAL A 173 22.07 -12.34 -3.67
CA VAL A 173 23.14 -12.15 -2.67
C VAL A 173 23.02 -13.13 -1.51
N SER A 174 21.82 -13.66 -1.22
CA SER A 174 21.63 -14.68 -0.19
C SER A 174 22.23 -16.06 -0.52
N GLY A 175 22.66 -16.27 -1.79
CA GLY A 175 23.15 -17.55 -2.26
C GLY A 175 22.03 -18.57 -2.50
N TYR A 176 20.84 -18.10 -2.88
CA TYR A 176 19.72 -18.97 -3.24
C TYR A 176 20.02 -19.77 -4.51
N VAL A 177 19.78 -21.07 -4.49
CA VAL A 177 19.97 -21.99 -5.63
C VAL A 177 18.65 -22.64 -6.00
N GLY A 178 18.08 -22.26 -7.17
CA GLY A 178 16.71 -22.64 -7.57
C GLY A 178 16.40 -24.15 -7.59
N GLU A 179 17.39 -24.97 -7.97
CA GLU A 179 17.26 -26.43 -8.10
C GLU A 179 17.77 -27.20 -6.88
N ALA A 180 18.27 -26.54 -5.82
CA ALA A 180 18.74 -27.22 -4.64
C ALA A 180 17.58 -27.86 -3.85
N ALA A 181 17.78 -29.08 -3.39
CA ALA A 181 16.81 -29.81 -2.56
C ALA A 181 16.64 -29.12 -1.18
N THR A 182 17.68 -28.46 -0.68
CA THR A 182 17.66 -27.69 0.56
C THR A 182 18.40 -26.39 0.34
N GLN A 183 17.88 -25.30 0.90
CA GLN A 183 18.49 -23.98 0.81
C GLN A 183 19.42 -23.70 1.99
N SER A 184 20.40 -22.83 1.79
CA SER A 184 21.25 -22.33 2.86
C SER A 184 20.47 -21.55 3.90
N SER A 185 20.98 -21.46 5.13
CA SER A 185 20.35 -20.67 6.19
C SER A 185 20.22 -19.19 5.83
N SER A 186 21.19 -18.65 5.05
CA SER A 186 21.14 -17.27 4.55
C SER A 186 20.01 -17.07 3.53
N ALA A 187 19.81 -18.03 2.61
CA ALA A 187 18.72 -17.98 1.65
C ALA A 187 17.34 -18.07 2.34
N LEU A 188 17.17 -18.98 3.30
CA LEU A 188 15.92 -19.07 4.07
C LEU A 188 15.63 -17.80 4.88
N LEU A 189 16.67 -17.20 5.46
CA LEU A 189 16.53 -15.90 6.15
C LEU A 189 16.11 -14.79 5.18
N ALA A 190 16.73 -14.71 4.00
CA ALA A 190 16.41 -13.73 2.97
C ALA A 190 14.95 -13.85 2.51
N ILE A 191 14.45 -15.08 2.30
CA ILE A 191 13.06 -15.34 1.94
C ILE A 191 12.11 -14.83 3.05
N ARG A 192 12.40 -15.14 4.32
CA ARG A 192 11.61 -14.65 5.47
C ARG A 192 11.66 -13.12 5.60
N LEU A 193 12.81 -12.51 5.35
CA LEU A 193 12.96 -11.05 5.34
C LEU A 193 12.07 -10.42 4.27
N CYS A 194 12.15 -10.91 3.02
CA CYS A 194 11.37 -10.37 1.91
C CYS A 194 9.87 -10.59 2.08
N TYR A 195 9.47 -11.76 2.59
CA TYR A 195 8.05 -12.10 2.70
C TYR A 195 7.38 -11.49 3.93
N THR A 196 8.07 -11.38 5.07
CA THR A 196 7.49 -10.99 6.36
C THR A 196 8.04 -9.67 6.88
N TRP A 197 9.35 -9.58 7.11
CA TRP A 197 9.92 -8.50 7.92
C TRP A 197 10.06 -7.17 7.18
N ILE A 198 10.48 -7.19 5.92
CA ILE A 198 10.54 -5.97 5.08
C ILE A 198 9.15 -5.37 4.90
N PRO A 199 8.10 -6.14 4.52
CA PRO A 199 6.74 -5.63 4.48
C PRO A 199 6.25 -5.04 5.81
N ILE A 200 6.50 -5.71 6.94
CA ILE A 200 6.13 -5.19 8.26
C ILE A 200 6.82 -3.84 8.54
N ALA A 201 8.11 -3.72 8.26
CA ALA A 201 8.84 -2.47 8.44
C ALA A 201 8.25 -1.34 7.57
N ILE A 202 7.95 -1.62 6.30
CA ILE A 202 7.35 -0.65 5.38
C ILE A 202 5.95 -0.23 5.85
N PHE A 203 5.09 -1.17 6.23
CA PHE A 203 3.76 -0.85 6.76
C PHE A 203 3.83 -0.05 8.05
N SER A 204 4.81 -0.34 8.91
CA SER A 204 5.05 0.44 10.13
C SER A 204 5.46 1.88 9.80
N ILE A 205 6.31 2.09 8.79
CA ILE A 205 6.68 3.42 8.29
C ILE A 205 5.44 4.14 7.75
N CYS A 206 4.63 3.48 6.92
CA CYS A 206 3.38 4.04 6.40
C CYS A 206 2.42 4.41 7.55
N PHE A 207 2.31 3.58 8.59
CA PHE A 207 1.50 3.87 9.76
C PHE A 207 1.99 5.12 10.51
N VAL A 208 3.31 5.29 10.66
CA VAL A 208 3.89 6.50 11.26
C VAL A 208 3.61 7.74 10.41
N ILE A 209 3.80 7.66 9.09
CA ILE A 209 3.47 8.78 8.18
C ILE A 209 2.00 9.16 8.30
N LEU A 210 1.11 8.16 8.39
CA LEU A 210 -0.33 8.36 8.50
C LEU A 210 -0.73 9.10 9.78
N ARG A 211 0.07 9.04 10.86
CA ARG A 211 -0.18 9.82 12.09
C ARG A 211 -0.15 11.33 11.84
N PHE A 212 0.62 11.77 10.86
CA PHE A 212 0.73 13.18 10.47
C PHE A 212 -0.28 13.59 9.39
N TYR A 213 -1.06 12.66 8.86
CA TYR A 213 -2.10 12.93 7.88
C TYR A 213 -3.40 13.34 8.61
N HIS A 214 -3.76 14.62 8.54
CA HIS A 214 -4.95 15.18 9.22
C HIS A 214 -6.00 15.71 8.23
N LEU A 215 -5.82 15.46 6.93
CA LEU A 215 -6.71 16.00 5.90
C LEU A 215 -8.18 15.57 6.10
N ASP A 216 -8.44 14.34 6.57
CA ASP A 216 -9.79 13.83 6.83
C ASP A 216 -10.61 14.75 7.74
N THR A 217 -9.97 15.39 8.73
CA THR A 217 -10.65 16.28 9.70
C THR A 217 -10.88 17.68 9.14
N GLU A 218 -10.03 18.14 8.23
CA GLU A 218 -10.07 19.45 7.61
C GLU A 218 -10.91 19.46 6.32
N PHE A 219 -11.15 18.29 5.72
CA PHE A 219 -11.63 18.14 4.35
C PHE A 219 -13.04 18.72 4.12
N ALA A 220 -13.95 18.57 5.08
CA ALA A 220 -15.29 19.11 4.96
C ALA A 220 -15.29 20.66 4.88
N GLY A 221 -14.42 21.31 5.64
CA GLY A 221 -14.23 22.76 5.60
C GLY A 221 -13.62 23.21 4.26
N ILE A 222 -12.62 22.48 3.77
CA ILE A 222 -11.97 22.75 2.49
C ILE A 222 -12.97 22.70 1.32
N LEU A 223 -13.81 21.66 1.30
CA LEU A 223 -14.84 21.53 0.25
C LEU A 223 -15.88 22.67 0.30
N LYS A 224 -16.25 23.10 1.52
CA LYS A 224 -17.15 24.24 1.66
C LYS A 224 -16.53 25.52 1.12
N ASP A 225 -15.30 25.82 1.52
CA ASP A 225 -14.56 27.01 1.03
C ASP A 225 -14.41 27.02 -0.50
N LEU A 226 -14.13 25.85 -1.11
CA LEU A 226 -14.03 25.74 -2.56
C LEU A 226 -15.36 26.03 -3.26
N ARG A 227 -16.47 25.53 -2.71
CA ARG A 227 -17.83 25.82 -3.23
C ARG A 227 -18.16 27.30 -3.14
N ASP A 228 -17.94 27.90 -1.96
CA ASP A 228 -18.19 29.34 -1.73
C ASP A 228 -17.36 30.22 -2.69
N ARG A 229 -16.12 29.81 -3.02
CA ARG A 229 -15.28 30.51 -4.02
C ARG A 229 -15.84 30.35 -5.44
N ALA A 230 -16.30 29.16 -5.80
CA ALA A 230 -16.89 28.89 -7.11
C ALA A 230 -18.18 29.69 -7.33
N GLU A 231 -19.05 29.76 -6.32
CA GLU A 231 -20.29 30.57 -6.38
C GLU A 231 -20.01 32.08 -6.54
N LYS A 232 -19.00 32.60 -5.80
CA LYS A 232 -18.60 34.02 -5.93
C LYS A 232 -17.96 34.35 -7.26
N ALA A 233 -17.34 33.39 -7.94
CA ALA A 233 -16.74 33.59 -9.26
C ALA A 233 -17.78 33.49 -10.40
N ALA A 234 -18.96 32.93 -10.14
CA ALA A 234 -20.05 32.80 -11.10
C ALA A 234 -20.99 34.01 -11.12
N HIS A 235 -20.87 34.92 -10.14
CA HIS A 235 -21.58 36.19 -10.02
C HIS A 235 -20.66 37.36 -10.29
#